data_0deedf1988a72b0d4ff5c314f288ba02
#
_entry.id   0deedf1988a72b0d4ff5c314f288ba02
#
_cell.length_a   1.000
_cell.length_b   1.000
_cell.length_c   1.000
_cell.angle_alpha   90.00
_cell.angle_beta   90.00
_cell.angle_gamma   90.00
#
_symmetry.space_group_name_H-M   'P 1'
#
loop_
_entity.id
_entity.type
_entity.pdbx_description
1 polymer ?
#
loop_
_entity_poly.entity_id
_entity_poly.type
_entity_poly.pdbx_seq_one_letter_code
_entity_poly.pdbx_strand_id
1 'polypeptide(L)'
;VSGGLHGVGSSVVNALSLRMDAVVRRDGKVWRQSYERGVPTSDVVEGEDTDITGTDITFWPDPDIFDTVEFSFETLRARFQQMAFLNKGLKITLTDERQQEIDDDDVQLEDEETEEFKPREVVFKYDNGLLDYVAYLNSAKKSETVHDDVIAFEHEDKEQAIALEVAMQWTTGFQEGVHTYANTINTHEGGTHEEGFRTALTSVLNSYAREQKLLREKDANLTGEDIREGLTAVVSIKLGEPQFEGQTKTKLGNSEARNFVSRVVRDELTHWLESNPANAREVVRKAVQASQARLAARKAREATRRKGLLETSG
;
A
#
# COMPACT_ATOMS: atom_id res chain seq x y z
N VAL A 1 -0.19 -15.87 -8.49
CA VAL A 1 -1.51 -15.38 -8.02
C VAL A 1 -1.86 -14.13 -8.79
N SER A 2 -3.06 -14.08 -9.40
CA SER A 2 -3.53 -12.95 -10.21
C SER A 2 -4.00 -11.80 -9.29
N GLY A 3 -3.76 -10.54 -9.69
CA GLY A 3 -4.32 -9.36 -8.99
C GLY A 3 -5.84 -9.19 -9.19
N GLY A 4 -6.42 -9.83 -10.22
CA GLY A 4 -7.86 -9.81 -10.46
C GLY A 4 -8.59 -10.90 -9.69
N LEU A 5 -9.72 -10.57 -9.06
CA LEU A 5 -10.46 -11.50 -8.19
C LEU A 5 -11.56 -12.27 -8.91
N HIS A 6 -12.18 -11.68 -9.92
CA HIS A 6 -13.39 -12.24 -10.54
C HIS A 6 -13.32 -12.32 -12.07
N GLY A 7 -12.24 -11.87 -12.70
CA GLY A 7 -12.07 -11.85 -14.16
C GLY A 7 -13.05 -10.95 -14.93
N VAL A 8 -13.74 -10.04 -14.22
CA VAL A 8 -14.81 -9.19 -14.80
C VAL A 8 -14.46 -7.72 -14.93
N GLY A 9 -13.26 -7.30 -14.53
CA GLY A 9 -12.90 -5.86 -14.50
C GLY A 9 -13.02 -5.20 -15.87
N SER A 10 -12.47 -5.78 -16.92
CA SER A 10 -12.58 -5.26 -18.30
C SER A 10 -14.01 -5.28 -18.80
N SER A 11 -14.79 -6.31 -18.46
CA SER A 11 -16.21 -6.41 -18.82
C SER A 11 -17.06 -5.31 -18.18
N VAL A 12 -16.74 -4.96 -16.92
CA VAL A 12 -17.41 -3.85 -16.21
C VAL A 12 -17.06 -2.52 -16.86
N VAL A 13 -15.78 -2.27 -17.17
CA VAL A 13 -15.36 -1.04 -17.87
C VAL A 13 -16.08 -0.94 -19.22
N ASN A 14 -16.17 -2.04 -19.97
CA ASN A 14 -16.90 -2.09 -21.24
C ASN A 14 -18.40 -1.74 -21.06
N ALA A 15 -19.07 -2.36 -20.09
CA ALA A 15 -20.49 -2.10 -19.82
C ALA A 15 -20.78 -0.64 -19.38
N LEU A 16 -19.82 0.03 -18.74
CA LEU A 16 -19.93 1.41 -18.27
C LEU A 16 -19.34 2.43 -19.25
N SER A 17 -18.95 2.00 -20.44
CA SER A 17 -18.40 2.84 -21.50
C SER A 17 -19.39 3.07 -22.61
N LEU A 18 -19.47 4.31 -23.10
CA LEU A 18 -20.22 4.63 -24.32
C LEU A 18 -19.65 3.83 -25.50
N ARG A 19 -18.31 3.74 -25.56
CA ARG A 19 -17.58 2.97 -26.55
C ARG A 19 -16.33 2.33 -25.93
N MET A 20 -15.96 1.15 -26.42
CA MET A 20 -14.67 0.52 -26.17
C MET A 20 -14.11 -0.10 -27.44
N ASP A 21 -12.83 0.10 -27.71
CA ASP A 21 -12.09 -0.54 -28.78
C ASP A 21 -10.96 -1.40 -28.17
N ALA A 22 -10.89 -2.65 -28.58
CA ALA A 22 -9.87 -3.60 -28.19
C ALA A 22 -8.99 -3.97 -29.38
N VAL A 23 -7.66 -3.85 -29.22
CA VAL A 23 -6.67 -4.31 -30.19
C VAL A 23 -5.74 -5.29 -29.49
N VAL A 24 -5.72 -6.53 -29.94
CA VAL A 24 -4.94 -7.62 -29.35
C VAL A 24 -3.93 -8.12 -30.37
N ARG A 25 -2.64 -8.11 -30.02
CA ARG A 25 -1.55 -8.71 -30.81
C ARG A 25 -1.19 -10.04 -30.19
N ARG A 26 -1.55 -11.11 -30.90
CA ARG A 26 -1.37 -12.47 -30.42
C ARG A 26 -1.27 -13.46 -31.59
N ASP A 27 -0.44 -14.47 -31.40
CA ASP A 27 -0.26 -15.57 -32.37
C ASP A 27 0.13 -15.07 -33.78
N GLY A 28 0.97 -14.06 -33.85
CA GLY A 28 1.48 -13.49 -35.10
C GLY A 28 0.49 -12.56 -35.84
N LYS A 29 -0.66 -12.28 -35.24
CA LYS A 29 -1.73 -11.48 -35.84
C LYS A 29 -2.23 -10.37 -34.93
N VAL A 30 -2.80 -9.33 -35.54
CA VAL A 30 -3.54 -8.26 -34.86
C VAL A 30 -5.03 -8.56 -34.96
N TRP A 31 -5.70 -8.56 -33.82
CA TRP A 31 -7.14 -8.80 -33.68
C TRP A 31 -7.82 -7.55 -33.18
N ARG A 32 -8.98 -7.17 -33.74
CA ARG A 32 -9.72 -5.97 -33.38
C ARG A 32 -11.18 -6.28 -33.12
N GLN A 33 -11.76 -5.65 -32.10
CA GLN A 33 -13.19 -5.67 -31.85
C GLN A 33 -13.61 -4.35 -31.18
N SER A 34 -14.80 -3.87 -31.54
CA SER A 34 -15.40 -2.66 -30.97
C SER A 34 -16.70 -2.97 -30.25
N TYR A 35 -17.02 -2.16 -29.26
CA TYR A 35 -18.19 -2.32 -28.41
C TYR A 35 -18.84 -0.96 -28.16
N GLU A 36 -20.16 -0.97 -27.98
CA GLU A 36 -20.96 0.14 -27.47
C GLU A 36 -21.77 -0.32 -26.27
N ARG A 37 -21.59 0.33 -25.11
CA ARG A 37 -22.29 0.02 -23.86
C ARG A 37 -22.26 -1.48 -23.51
N GLY A 38 -21.11 -2.10 -23.67
CA GLY A 38 -20.88 -3.51 -23.39
C GLY A 38 -21.30 -4.48 -24.51
N VAL A 39 -21.93 -4.02 -25.59
CA VAL A 39 -22.41 -4.85 -26.69
C VAL A 39 -21.42 -4.80 -27.86
N PRO A 40 -20.96 -5.95 -28.39
CA PRO A 40 -20.12 -5.94 -29.59
C PRO A 40 -20.84 -5.29 -30.77
N THR A 41 -20.17 -4.35 -31.45
CA THR A 41 -20.66 -3.70 -32.68
C THR A 41 -20.07 -4.35 -33.93
N SER A 42 -19.10 -5.23 -33.76
CA SER A 42 -18.48 -6.02 -34.84
C SER A 42 -18.10 -7.39 -34.34
N ASP A 43 -17.94 -8.33 -35.26
CA ASP A 43 -17.22 -9.59 -35.00
C ASP A 43 -15.73 -9.28 -34.75
N VAL A 44 -15.00 -10.23 -34.19
CA VAL A 44 -13.54 -10.15 -34.10
C VAL A 44 -12.94 -10.16 -35.48
N VAL A 45 -12.21 -9.13 -35.84
CA VAL A 45 -11.57 -8.95 -37.14
C VAL A 45 -10.10 -9.32 -37.07
N GLU A 46 -9.64 -10.23 -37.91
CA GLU A 46 -8.23 -10.49 -38.13
C GLU A 46 -7.64 -9.37 -39.00
N GLY A 47 -6.53 -8.82 -38.56
CA GLY A 47 -5.79 -7.76 -39.25
C GLY A 47 -4.43 -8.23 -39.77
N GLU A 48 -3.48 -7.30 -39.77
CA GLU A 48 -2.11 -7.48 -40.26
C GLU A 48 -1.29 -8.46 -39.38
N ASP A 49 -0.22 -8.98 -39.98
CA ASP A 49 0.80 -9.76 -39.27
C ASP A 49 1.59 -8.89 -38.29
N THR A 50 2.03 -9.46 -37.18
CA THR A 50 2.83 -8.76 -36.19
C THR A 50 3.80 -9.70 -35.47
N ASP A 51 5.01 -9.20 -35.18
CA ASP A 51 6.01 -9.91 -34.37
C ASP A 51 5.95 -9.57 -32.88
N ILE A 52 5.11 -8.59 -32.50
CA ILE A 52 4.96 -8.16 -31.11
C ILE A 52 3.68 -8.71 -30.49
N THR A 53 3.69 -8.87 -29.16
CA THR A 53 2.51 -9.25 -28.38
C THR A 53 2.08 -8.08 -27.50
N GLY A 54 0.78 -7.99 -27.23
CA GLY A 54 0.25 -6.94 -26.35
C GLY A 54 -1.24 -6.68 -26.59
N THR A 55 -1.79 -5.84 -25.74
CA THR A 55 -3.21 -5.47 -25.79
C THR A 55 -3.34 -3.96 -25.59
N ASP A 56 -4.09 -3.30 -26.46
CA ASP A 56 -4.51 -1.93 -26.33
C ASP A 56 -6.02 -1.89 -26.09
N ILE A 57 -6.42 -1.21 -25.03
CA ILE A 57 -7.84 -0.95 -24.71
C ILE A 57 -8.05 0.55 -24.70
N THR A 58 -8.93 1.03 -25.56
CA THR A 58 -9.37 2.43 -25.59
C THR A 58 -10.83 2.47 -25.17
N PHE A 59 -11.20 3.31 -24.23
CA PHE A 59 -12.58 3.41 -23.79
C PHE A 59 -13.00 4.85 -23.50
N TRP A 60 -14.27 5.12 -23.68
CA TRP A 60 -14.90 6.39 -23.41
C TRP A 60 -15.98 6.18 -22.34
N PRO A 61 -15.81 6.67 -21.12
CA PRO A 61 -16.83 6.57 -20.07
C PRO A 61 -18.18 7.12 -20.55
N ASP A 62 -19.27 6.46 -20.15
CA ASP A 62 -20.60 6.88 -20.57
C ASP A 62 -21.12 8.05 -19.72
N PRO A 63 -21.35 9.24 -20.32
CA PRO A 63 -21.85 10.42 -19.59
C PRO A 63 -23.29 10.26 -19.09
N ASP A 64 -24.04 9.26 -19.57
CA ASP A 64 -25.37 8.96 -19.03
C ASP A 64 -25.28 8.18 -17.70
N ILE A 65 -24.10 7.62 -17.36
CA ILE A 65 -23.87 6.82 -16.15
C ILE A 65 -23.05 7.62 -15.12
N PHE A 66 -22.04 8.37 -15.57
CA PHE A 66 -21.12 9.09 -14.70
C PHE A 66 -21.42 10.59 -14.67
N ASP A 67 -21.43 11.19 -13.49
CA ASP A 67 -21.62 12.64 -13.31
C ASP A 67 -20.48 13.44 -13.96
N THR A 68 -19.27 12.84 -14.02
CA THR A 68 -18.11 13.38 -14.73
C THR A 68 -17.36 12.28 -15.44
N VAL A 69 -16.89 12.56 -16.64
CA VAL A 69 -16.09 11.63 -17.46
C VAL A 69 -14.62 12.08 -17.56
N GLU A 70 -14.25 13.11 -16.82
CA GLU A 70 -12.88 13.61 -16.80
C GLU A 70 -12.02 12.86 -15.78
N PHE A 71 -10.85 12.43 -16.24
CA PHE A 71 -9.87 11.75 -15.39
C PHE A 71 -8.98 12.76 -14.67
N SER A 72 -8.81 12.58 -13.36
CA SER A 72 -7.82 13.31 -12.58
C SER A 72 -6.44 12.67 -12.74
N PHE A 73 -5.48 13.41 -13.29
CA PHE A 73 -4.09 12.96 -13.42
C PHE A 73 -3.50 12.60 -12.06
N GLU A 74 -3.70 13.42 -11.02
CA GLU A 74 -3.13 13.18 -9.69
C GLU A 74 -3.70 11.93 -9.03
N THR A 75 -4.99 11.66 -9.20
CA THR A 75 -5.61 10.44 -8.70
C THR A 75 -5.03 9.19 -9.37
N LEU A 76 -4.90 9.21 -10.70
CA LEU A 76 -4.30 8.12 -11.46
C LEU A 76 -2.83 7.95 -11.12
N ARG A 77 -2.07 9.04 -11.02
CA ARG A 77 -0.66 9.05 -10.65
C ARG A 77 -0.44 8.35 -9.31
N ALA A 78 -1.20 8.74 -8.28
CA ALA A 78 -1.09 8.15 -6.95
C ALA A 78 -1.41 6.65 -6.96
N ARG A 79 -2.46 6.23 -7.69
CA ARG A 79 -2.84 4.82 -7.79
C ARG A 79 -1.84 3.98 -8.57
N PHE A 80 -1.32 4.48 -9.68
CA PHE A 80 -0.33 3.76 -10.48
C PHE A 80 1.02 3.65 -9.77
N GLN A 81 1.42 4.69 -9.05
CA GLN A 81 2.60 4.63 -8.19
C GLN A 81 2.47 3.54 -7.12
N GLN A 82 1.32 3.49 -6.44
CA GLN A 82 1.02 2.45 -5.45
C GLN A 82 1.04 1.05 -6.06
N MET A 83 0.43 0.87 -7.24
CA MET A 83 0.44 -0.41 -7.95
C MET A 83 1.86 -0.84 -8.36
N ALA A 84 2.72 0.11 -8.77
CA ALA A 84 4.11 -0.18 -9.11
C ALA A 84 4.93 -0.62 -7.89
N PHE A 85 4.72 -0.02 -6.71
CA PHE A 85 5.34 -0.47 -5.46
C PHE A 85 4.91 -1.89 -5.06
N LEU A 86 3.62 -2.22 -5.22
CA LEU A 86 3.06 -3.53 -4.85
C LEU A 86 3.40 -4.65 -5.85
N ASN A 87 3.95 -4.30 -7.01
CA ASN A 87 4.31 -5.26 -8.05
C ASN A 87 5.75 -5.00 -8.51
N LYS A 88 6.69 -5.55 -7.77
CA LYS A 88 8.13 -5.43 -7.95
C LYS A 88 8.53 -5.58 -9.42
N GLY A 89 9.24 -4.59 -9.96
CA GLY A 89 9.73 -4.57 -11.34
C GLY A 89 8.69 -4.20 -12.42
N LEU A 90 7.41 -4.05 -12.06
CA LEU A 90 6.39 -3.59 -13.01
C LEU A 90 6.64 -2.13 -13.39
N LYS A 91 6.72 -1.87 -14.70
CA LYS A 91 6.81 -0.51 -15.26
C LYS A 91 5.42 -0.02 -15.64
N ILE A 92 5.00 1.11 -15.10
CA ILE A 92 3.75 1.80 -15.46
C ILE A 92 4.11 3.19 -15.95
N THR A 93 3.62 3.56 -17.12
CA THR A 93 3.74 4.91 -17.67
C THR A 93 2.35 5.54 -17.72
N LEU A 94 2.22 6.73 -17.18
CA LEU A 94 1.02 7.56 -17.27
C LEU A 94 1.34 8.80 -18.10
N THR A 95 0.61 8.98 -19.20
CA THR A 95 0.75 10.13 -20.09
C THR A 95 -0.59 10.86 -20.19
N ASP A 96 -0.59 12.17 -19.91
CA ASP A 96 -1.73 13.06 -20.10
C ASP A 96 -1.50 13.91 -21.34
N GLU A 97 -2.25 13.62 -22.39
CA GLU A 97 -2.17 14.29 -23.69
C GLU A 97 -3.14 15.50 -23.81
N ARG A 98 -3.88 15.80 -22.75
CA ARG A 98 -4.76 16.98 -22.74
C ARG A 98 -3.93 18.24 -22.66
N GLN A 99 -4.35 19.29 -23.37
CA GLN A 99 -3.76 20.61 -23.23
C GLN A 99 -3.93 21.09 -21.78
N GLN A 100 -2.85 21.45 -21.14
CA GLN A 100 -2.91 22.12 -19.84
C GLN A 100 -3.40 23.54 -20.07
N GLU A 101 -4.44 23.98 -19.35
CA GLU A 101 -4.74 25.39 -19.22
C GLU A 101 -3.54 26.03 -18.50
N ILE A 102 -2.84 26.92 -19.20
CA ILE A 102 -1.79 27.73 -18.59
C ILE A 102 -2.55 28.69 -17.67
N ASP A 103 -2.37 28.57 -16.36
CA ASP A 103 -2.87 29.58 -15.42
C ASP A 103 -2.27 30.94 -15.81
N ASP A 104 -3.12 31.91 -16.12
CA ASP A 104 -2.79 33.25 -16.60
C ASP A 104 -1.90 34.09 -15.64
N ASP A 105 -1.55 33.55 -14.47
CA ASP A 105 -0.74 34.27 -13.47
C ASP A 105 0.79 34.22 -13.70
N ASP A 106 1.29 33.44 -14.67
CA ASP A 106 2.72 33.33 -15.01
C ASP A 106 3.09 33.91 -16.38
N VAL A 107 2.39 34.94 -16.86
CA VAL A 107 2.77 35.66 -18.10
C VAL A 107 4.00 36.52 -17.81
N GLN A 108 5.19 35.98 -18.01
CA GLN A 108 6.38 36.77 -18.37
C GLN A 108 6.61 36.65 -19.87
N LEU A 109 6.42 37.82 -20.47
CA LEU A 109 6.63 38.16 -21.88
C LEU A 109 7.99 37.67 -22.41
N GLU A 110 7.93 37.18 -23.63
CA GLU A 110 8.89 37.29 -24.70
C GLU A 110 9.29 35.96 -25.36
N ASP A 111 9.02 35.96 -26.65
CA ASP A 111 9.42 35.14 -27.78
C ASP A 111 8.39 34.13 -28.27
N GLU A 112 7.75 34.55 -29.42
CA GLU A 112 6.91 33.70 -30.27
C GLU A 112 7.74 32.59 -30.95
N GLU A 113 8.17 31.60 -30.19
CA GLU A 113 8.39 30.26 -30.71
C GLU A 113 7.20 29.43 -30.30
N THR A 114 6.50 28.84 -31.27
CA THR A 114 5.42 27.88 -31.07
C THR A 114 5.94 26.77 -30.15
N GLU A 115 5.66 26.89 -28.84
CA GLU A 115 5.97 25.81 -27.91
C GLU A 115 5.20 24.58 -28.38
N GLU A 116 5.94 23.58 -28.87
CA GLU A 116 5.38 22.28 -29.16
C GLU A 116 4.75 21.73 -27.86
N PHE A 117 3.45 21.50 -27.90
CA PHE A 117 2.70 20.88 -26.82
C PHE A 117 3.43 19.59 -26.35
N LYS A 118 3.91 19.57 -25.10
CA LYS A 118 4.53 18.40 -24.49
C LYS A 118 3.53 17.75 -23.55
N PRO A 119 3.14 16.50 -23.81
CA PRO A 119 2.27 15.76 -22.90
C PRO A 119 2.94 15.61 -21.53
N ARG A 120 2.15 15.65 -20.47
CA ARG A 120 2.62 15.39 -19.11
C ARG A 120 2.79 13.88 -18.92
N GLU A 121 4.03 13.42 -18.76
CA GLU A 121 4.33 12.00 -18.59
C GLU A 121 5.03 11.72 -17.26
N VAL A 122 4.68 10.61 -16.63
CA VAL A 122 5.37 10.05 -15.46
C VAL A 122 5.53 8.54 -15.60
N VAL A 123 6.70 8.04 -15.22
CA VAL A 123 7.04 6.61 -15.27
C VAL A 123 7.29 6.10 -13.86
N PHE A 124 6.65 5.00 -13.49
CA PHE A 124 6.86 4.30 -12.24
C PHE A 124 7.46 2.93 -12.49
N LYS A 125 8.56 2.64 -11.82
CA LYS A 125 9.19 1.32 -11.78
C LYS A 125 10.01 1.21 -10.49
N TYR A 126 9.70 0.23 -9.67
CA TYR A 126 10.36 0.01 -8.40
C TYR A 126 10.90 -1.43 -8.35
N ASP A 127 12.20 -1.55 -8.48
CA ASP A 127 12.86 -2.86 -8.57
C ASP A 127 12.99 -3.55 -7.21
N ASN A 128 12.87 -2.81 -6.10
CA ASN A 128 12.86 -3.34 -4.75
C ASN A 128 11.45 -3.40 -4.12
N GLY A 129 10.39 -3.05 -4.85
CA GLY A 129 9.00 -3.22 -4.42
C GLY A 129 8.67 -2.52 -3.10
N LEU A 130 8.32 -3.29 -2.06
CA LEU A 130 7.90 -2.74 -0.76
C LEU A 130 9.03 -2.04 0.00
N LEU A 131 10.29 -2.37 -0.23
CA LEU A 131 11.43 -1.62 0.31
C LEU A 131 11.40 -0.16 -0.17
N ASP A 132 11.25 0.02 -1.49
CA ASP A 132 11.14 1.34 -2.09
C ASP A 132 9.90 2.08 -1.58
N TYR A 133 8.80 1.35 -1.32
CA TYR A 133 7.58 1.93 -0.80
C TYR A 133 7.73 2.48 0.61
N VAL A 134 8.35 1.72 1.52
CA VAL A 134 8.63 2.19 2.89
C VAL A 134 9.58 3.38 2.87
N ALA A 135 10.63 3.36 2.04
CA ALA A 135 11.53 4.48 1.87
C ALA A 135 10.79 5.74 1.35
N TYR A 136 9.91 5.59 0.37
CA TYR A 136 9.06 6.66 -0.15
C TYR A 136 8.15 7.25 0.94
N LEU A 137 7.46 6.40 1.72
CA LEU A 137 6.58 6.84 2.81
C LEU A 137 7.36 7.58 3.91
N ASN A 138 8.58 7.15 4.20
CA ASN A 138 9.44 7.81 5.19
C ASN A 138 10.05 9.11 4.66
N SER A 139 10.33 9.23 3.37
CA SER A 139 10.86 10.47 2.77
C SER A 139 9.91 11.66 2.92
N ALA A 140 8.60 11.40 2.99
CA ALA A 140 7.59 12.43 3.24
C ALA A 140 7.51 12.87 4.72
N LYS A 141 8.14 12.11 5.64
CA LYS A 141 8.15 12.40 7.07
C LYS A 141 9.38 13.24 7.40
N LYS A 142 9.23 14.21 8.29
CA LYS A 142 10.34 15.04 8.79
C LYS A 142 11.07 14.39 9.98
N SER A 143 11.13 13.07 10.01
CA SER A 143 11.74 12.30 11.11
C SER A 143 12.85 11.41 10.58
N GLU A 144 13.91 11.28 11.34
CA GLU A 144 15.04 10.38 11.05
C GLU A 144 14.63 8.92 11.27
N THR A 145 15.36 8.00 10.66
CA THR A 145 15.18 6.56 10.88
C THR A 145 15.89 6.12 12.15
N VAL A 146 15.33 5.14 12.86
CA VAL A 146 15.94 4.53 14.07
C VAL A 146 17.04 3.54 13.67
N HIS A 147 16.93 2.96 12.47
CA HIS A 147 17.89 2.05 11.87
C HIS A 147 17.98 2.29 10.36
N ASP A 148 19.13 2.04 9.76
CA ASP A 148 19.42 2.41 8.37
C ASP A 148 18.65 1.56 7.37
N ASP A 149 18.68 0.23 7.55
CA ASP A 149 18.08 -0.70 6.60
C ASP A 149 16.58 -0.90 6.85
N VAL A 150 15.79 -0.95 5.78
CA VAL A 150 14.39 -1.39 5.84
C VAL A 150 14.37 -2.89 6.11
N ILE A 151 13.63 -3.31 7.13
CA ILE A 151 13.37 -4.72 7.41
C ILE A 151 12.37 -5.21 6.37
N ALA A 152 12.76 -6.19 5.56
CA ALA A 152 11.88 -6.74 4.54
C ALA A 152 12.06 -8.25 4.41
N PHE A 153 10.95 -8.94 4.19
CA PHE A 153 10.92 -10.37 3.93
C PHE A 153 9.69 -10.75 3.10
N GLU A 154 9.82 -11.86 2.41
CA GLU A 154 8.77 -12.46 1.61
C GLU A 154 8.66 -13.96 1.90
N HIS A 155 7.47 -14.51 1.88
CA HIS A 155 7.21 -15.93 2.07
C HIS A 155 6.02 -16.38 1.23
N GLU A 156 6.16 -17.52 0.56
CA GLU A 156 5.09 -18.14 -0.25
C GLU A 156 4.82 -19.56 0.25
N ASP A 157 3.54 -19.86 0.46
CA ASP A 157 3.04 -21.22 0.67
C ASP A 157 2.18 -21.62 -0.55
N LYS A 158 2.75 -22.46 -1.40
CA LYS A 158 2.09 -22.89 -2.64
C LYS A 158 0.92 -23.84 -2.39
N GLU A 159 0.95 -24.62 -1.31
CA GLU A 159 -0.11 -25.55 -0.96
C GLU A 159 -1.36 -24.80 -0.50
N GLN A 160 -1.17 -23.74 0.28
CA GLN A 160 -2.25 -22.87 0.73
C GLN A 160 -2.58 -21.75 -0.27
N ALA A 161 -1.81 -21.59 -1.34
CA ALA A 161 -1.92 -20.50 -2.30
C ALA A 161 -1.87 -19.11 -1.63
N ILE A 162 -0.97 -18.94 -0.65
CA ILE A 162 -0.77 -17.70 0.11
C ILE A 162 0.66 -17.21 -0.13
N ALA A 163 0.81 -15.93 -0.46
CA ALA A 163 2.10 -15.26 -0.48
C ALA A 163 2.02 -13.97 0.36
N LEU A 164 3.07 -13.70 1.12
CA LEU A 164 3.20 -12.53 1.99
C LEU A 164 4.48 -11.79 1.68
N GLU A 165 4.38 -10.48 1.55
CA GLU A 165 5.49 -9.55 1.52
C GLU A 165 5.30 -8.52 2.63
N VAL A 166 6.35 -8.26 3.41
CA VAL A 166 6.36 -7.25 4.48
C VAL A 166 7.60 -6.40 4.35
N ALA A 167 7.44 -5.10 4.46
CA ALA A 167 8.55 -4.18 4.65
C ALA A 167 8.20 -3.21 5.78
N MET A 168 9.19 -2.89 6.66
CA MET A 168 8.96 -2.00 7.78
C MET A 168 10.24 -1.30 8.25
N GLN A 169 10.07 -0.12 8.83
CA GLN A 169 11.15 0.66 9.42
C GLN A 169 10.62 1.58 10.51
N TRP A 170 11.36 1.70 11.62
CA TRP A 170 11.04 2.67 12.67
C TRP A 170 11.73 4.01 12.40
N THR A 171 10.99 5.08 12.65
CA THR A 171 11.49 6.46 12.64
C THR A 171 11.45 7.06 14.04
N THR A 172 12.14 8.17 14.25
CA THR A 172 12.12 8.93 15.50
C THR A 172 10.78 9.64 15.75
N GLY A 173 9.90 9.66 14.76
CA GLY A 173 8.55 10.24 14.86
C GLY A 173 7.63 9.47 15.81
N PHE A 174 6.41 9.99 15.97
CA PHE A 174 5.41 9.45 16.90
C PHE A 174 4.24 8.76 16.19
N GLN A 175 4.06 9.03 14.89
CA GLN A 175 2.92 8.52 14.13
C GLN A 175 3.17 7.08 13.66
N GLU A 176 2.18 6.23 13.88
CA GLU A 176 2.08 4.92 13.25
C GLU A 176 1.60 5.05 11.80
N GLY A 177 2.24 4.35 10.88
CA GLY A 177 1.84 4.23 9.47
C GLY A 177 1.89 2.78 9.02
N VAL A 178 0.84 2.00 9.33
CA VAL A 178 0.71 0.61 8.85
C VAL A 178 -0.26 0.60 7.67
N HIS A 179 0.24 0.18 6.51
CA HIS A 179 -0.50 0.09 5.26
C HIS A 179 -0.66 -1.38 4.88
N THR A 180 -1.89 -1.81 4.66
CA THR A 180 -2.20 -3.22 4.41
C THR A 180 -2.92 -3.42 3.09
N TYR A 181 -2.56 -4.50 2.39
CA TYR A 181 -3.06 -4.84 1.07
C TYR A 181 -3.37 -6.32 0.98
N ALA A 182 -4.45 -6.65 0.29
CA ALA A 182 -4.81 -8.02 -0.08
C ALA A 182 -5.06 -8.08 -1.58
N ASN A 183 -4.30 -8.90 -2.32
CA ASN A 183 -4.32 -8.99 -3.78
C ASN A 183 -4.25 -7.60 -4.45
N THR A 184 -3.31 -6.76 -3.98
CA THR A 184 -3.08 -5.36 -4.42
C THR A 184 -4.19 -4.35 -4.06
N ILE A 185 -5.26 -4.79 -3.40
CA ILE A 185 -6.33 -3.93 -2.93
C ILE A 185 -5.96 -3.35 -1.56
N ASN A 186 -6.10 -2.05 -1.40
CA ASN A 186 -5.87 -1.38 -0.13
C ASN A 186 -6.98 -1.73 0.88
N THR A 187 -6.59 -2.43 1.94
CA THR A 187 -7.49 -2.82 3.04
C THR A 187 -7.40 -1.78 4.17
N HIS A 188 -7.90 -0.57 3.92
CA HIS A 188 -7.76 0.55 4.86
C HIS A 188 -8.54 0.34 6.19
N GLU A 189 -9.46 -0.60 6.25
CA GLU A 189 -10.10 -1.05 7.50
C GLU A 189 -9.39 -2.28 8.10
N GLY A 190 -8.22 -2.65 7.57
CA GLY A 190 -7.40 -3.76 8.04
C GLY A 190 -7.96 -5.13 7.69
N GLY A 191 -7.96 -6.01 8.67
CA GLY A 191 -8.44 -7.38 8.56
C GLY A 191 -7.49 -8.38 9.19
N THR A 192 -7.70 -9.65 8.90
CA THR A 192 -7.00 -10.77 9.54
C THR A 192 -5.49 -10.76 9.34
N HIS A 193 -5.00 -10.31 8.19
CA HIS A 193 -3.55 -10.18 7.92
C HIS A 193 -2.91 -9.07 8.77
N GLU A 194 -3.59 -7.93 8.95
CA GLU A 194 -3.13 -6.87 9.84
C GLU A 194 -3.15 -7.31 11.30
N GLU A 195 -4.20 -8.00 11.73
CA GLU A 195 -4.29 -8.57 13.09
C GLU A 195 -3.14 -9.54 13.36
N GLY A 196 -2.83 -10.42 12.40
CA GLY A 196 -1.70 -11.34 12.48
C GLY A 196 -0.36 -10.61 12.61
N PHE A 197 -0.14 -9.58 11.81
CA PHE A 197 1.04 -8.73 11.86
C PHE A 197 1.19 -8.02 13.20
N ARG A 198 0.17 -7.31 13.66
CA ARG A 198 0.17 -6.55 14.92
C ARG A 198 0.40 -7.44 16.13
N THR A 199 -0.21 -8.62 16.13
CA THR A 199 -0.06 -9.60 17.22
C THR A 199 1.35 -10.17 17.28
N ALA A 200 1.89 -10.59 16.14
CA ALA A 200 3.24 -11.12 16.04
C ALA A 200 4.30 -10.08 16.45
N LEU A 201 4.19 -8.88 15.90
CA LEU A 201 5.08 -7.77 16.20
C LEU A 201 5.15 -7.48 17.71
N THR A 202 3.99 -7.40 18.36
CA THR A 202 3.90 -7.12 19.80
C THR A 202 4.49 -8.26 20.62
N SER A 203 4.22 -9.51 20.26
CA SER A 203 4.75 -10.69 20.96
C SER A 203 6.27 -10.78 20.85
N VAL A 204 6.80 -10.68 19.63
CA VAL A 204 8.25 -10.82 19.35
C VAL A 204 9.06 -9.76 20.07
N LEU A 205 8.66 -8.49 19.97
CA LEU A 205 9.41 -7.41 20.61
C LEU A 205 9.37 -7.47 22.14
N ASN A 206 8.25 -7.90 22.74
CA ASN A 206 8.21 -8.13 24.18
C ASN A 206 9.11 -9.29 24.61
N SER A 207 9.12 -10.42 23.89
CA SER A 207 10.00 -11.55 24.18
C SER A 207 11.47 -11.14 24.09
N TYR A 208 11.86 -10.53 22.97
CA TYR A 208 13.22 -10.03 22.76
C TYR A 208 13.67 -9.04 23.84
N ALA A 209 12.80 -8.06 24.18
CA ALA A 209 13.11 -7.06 25.21
C ALA A 209 13.37 -7.69 26.59
N ARG A 210 12.67 -8.76 26.93
CA ARG A 210 12.89 -9.51 28.19
C ARG A 210 14.14 -10.36 28.14
N GLU A 211 14.35 -11.13 27.10
CA GLU A 211 15.56 -11.97 26.90
C GLU A 211 16.84 -11.14 26.93
N GLN A 212 16.82 -9.97 26.31
CA GLN A 212 17.94 -9.03 26.32
C GLN A 212 18.00 -8.15 27.57
N LYS A 213 17.11 -8.35 28.56
CA LYS A 213 17.03 -7.58 29.83
C LYS A 213 16.81 -6.08 29.64
N LEU A 214 16.23 -5.69 28.52
CA LEU A 214 15.83 -4.31 28.22
C LEU A 214 14.52 -3.94 28.96
N LEU A 215 13.68 -4.94 29.28
CA LEU A 215 12.58 -4.89 30.22
C LEU A 215 12.90 -5.75 31.45
N ARG A 216 12.73 -5.17 32.64
CA ARG A 216 12.90 -5.91 33.91
C ARG A 216 11.68 -6.78 34.17
N GLU A 217 11.81 -7.84 34.96
CA GLU A 217 10.70 -8.76 35.28
C GLU A 217 9.47 -8.05 35.88
N LYS A 218 9.70 -6.99 36.69
CA LYS A 218 8.64 -6.18 37.29
C LYS A 218 7.99 -5.17 36.37
N ASP A 219 8.58 -4.89 35.24
CA ASP A 219 8.04 -3.91 34.28
C ASP A 219 6.87 -4.56 33.52
N ALA A 220 5.82 -3.80 33.24
CA ALA A 220 4.72 -4.26 32.39
C ALA A 220 5.21 -4.49 30.97
N ASN A 221 4.54 -5.37 30.24
CA ASN A 221 4.78 -5.53 28.81
C ASN A 221 4.51 -4.23 28.04
N LEU A 222 5.28 -4.01 26.97
CA LEU A 222 5.01 -2.96 26.00
C LEU A 222 3.67 -3.23 25.33
N THR A 223 2.85 -2.20 25.18
CA THR A 223 1.61 -2.30 24.41
C THR A 223 1.91 -2.27 22.91
N GLY A 224 0.95 -2.72 22.11
CA GLY A 224 1.08 -2.59 20.65
C GLY A 224 1.27 -1.15 20.18
N GLU A 225 0.64 -0.18 20.85
CA GLU A 225 0.82 1.25 20.56
C GLU A 225 2.26 1.73 20.85
N ASP A 226 2.83 1.32 21.98
CA ASP A 226 4.22 1.65 22.34
C ASP A 226 5.22 1.14 21.28
N ILE A 227 4.97 -0.08 20.78
CA ILE A 227 5.83 -0.76 19.80
C ILE A 227 5.70 -0.13 18.42
N ARG A 228 4.49 0.27 18.03
CA ARG A 228 4.23 0.83 16.70
C ARG A 228 4.41 2.34 16.62
N GLU A 229 4.77 3.00 17.71
CA GLU A 229 5.12 4.42 17.68
C GLU A 229 6.30 4.68 16.74
N GLY A 230 6.08 5.50 15.72
CA GLY A 230 7.07 5.82 14.68
C GLY A 230 7.29 4.71 13.64
N LEU A 231 6.54 3.63 13.69
CA LEU A 231 6.63 2.54 12.71
C LEU A 231 6.00 2.95 11.37
N THR A 232 6.72 2.72 10.28
CA THR A 232 6.18 2.63 8.93
C THR A 232 6.25 1.19 8.49
N ALA A 233 5.12 0.60 8.12
CA ALA A 233 5.06 -0.78 7.65
C ALA A 233 4.09 -0.92 6.48
N VAL A 234 4.46 -1.78 5.53
CA VAL A 234 3.60 -2.22 4.44
C VAL A 234 3.48 -3.73 4.51
N VAL A 235 2.26 -4.23 4.57
CA VAL A 235 1.94 -5.66 4.62
C VAL A 235 1.08 -5.99 3.40
N SER A 236 1.61 -6.78 2.49
CA SER A 236 0.94 -7.19 1.26
C SER A 236 0.77 -8.71 1.23
N ILE A 237 -0.49 -9.16 1.25
CA ILE A 237 -0.82 -10.59 1.13
C ILE A 237 -1.48 -10.87 -0.23
N LYS A 238 -1.15 -12.00 -0.82
CA LYS A 238 -1.81 -12.54 -2.02
C LYS A 238 -2.42 -13.88 -1.67
N LEU A 239 -3.70 -14.01 -1.91
CA LEU A 239 -4.50 -15.20 -1.62
C LEU A 239 -5.11 -15.73 -2.92
N GLY A 240 -5.22 -17.05 -3.05
CA GLY A 240 -5.93 -17.67 -4.17
C GLY A 240 -7.40 -17.27 -4.17
N GLU A 241 -8.03 -17.30 -3.01
CA GLU A 241 -9.44 -16.98 -2.80
C GLU A 241 -9.62 -15.98 -1.65
N PRO A 242 -9.37 -14.67 -1.89
CA PRO A 242 -9.53 -13.66 -0.86
C PRO A 242 -11.01 -13.44 -0.51
N GLN A 243 -11.31 -13.41 0.77
CA GLN A 243 -12.64 -13.12 1.32
C GLN A 243 -12.60 -11.76 2.01
N PHE A 244 -13.43 -10.84 1.53
CA PHE A 244 -13.53 -9.50 2.10
C PHE A 244 -14.84 -9.33 2.85
N GLU A 245 -14.81 -8.53 3.91
CA GLU A 245 -16.01 -8.05 4.58
C GLU A 245 -16.62 -6.92 3.72
N GLY A 246 -17.66 -7.26 2.95
CA GLY A 246 -18.40 -6.32 2.10
C GLY A 246 -17.82 -6.10 0.69
N GLN A 247 -18.64 -5.47 -0.15
CA GLN A 247 -18.36 -5.24 -1.58
C GLN A 247 -17.22 -4.25 -1.82
N THR A 248 -16.98 -3.35 -0.90
CA THR A 248 -15.92 -2.32 -0.99
C THR A 248 -14.50 -2.89 -0.81
N LYS A 249 -14.38 -4.15 -0.36
CA LYS A 249 -13.12 -4.87 -0.20
C LYS A 249 -12.12 -4.17 0.74
N THR A 250 -12.62 -3.44 1.70
CA THR A 250 -11.83 -2.59 2.60
C THR A 250 -11.21 -3.36 3.76
N LYS A 251 -11.72 -4.56 4.06
CA LYS A 251 -11.30 -5.40 5.16
C LYS A 251 -11.22 -6.87 4.76
N LEU A 252 -10.09 -7.51 5.04
CA LEU A 252 -9.87 -8.93 4.75
C LEU A 252 -10.40 -9.81 5.88
N GLY A 253 -11.16 -10.88 5.52
CA GLY A 253 -11.80 -11.79 6.47
C GLY A 253 -11.19 -13.19 6.58
N ASN A 254 -10.28 -13.57 5.70
CA ASN A 254 -9.68 -14.92 5.68
C ASN A 254 -9.00 -15.28 7.00
N SER A 255 -9.52 -16.26 7.73
CA SER A 255 -8.96 -16.68 9.04
C SER A 255 -7.55 -17.27 8.95
N GLU A 256 -7.27 -18.00 7.87
CA GLU A 256 -5.96 -18.59 7.58
C GLU A 256 -4.87 -17.53 7.39
N ALA A 257 -5.21 -16.36 6.85
CA ALA A 257 -4.29 -15.24 6.68
C ALA A 257 -3.71 -14.76 8.01
N ARG A 258 -4.51 -14.70 9.09
CA ARG A 258 -4.03 -14.29 10.41
C ARG A 258 -2.91 -15.21 10.91
N ASN A 259 -3.13 -16.51 10.84
CA ASN A 259 -2.18 -17.49 11.36
C ASN A 259 -0.90 -17.52 10.52
N PHE A 260 -1.04 -17.46 9.19
CA PHE A 260 0.06 -17.45 8.26
C PHE A 260 0.95 -16.22 8.49
N VAL A 261 0.36 -15.03 8.49
CA VAL A 261 1.08 -13.76 8.71
C VAL A 261 1.74 -13.75 10.08
N SER A 262 1.01 -14.17 11.14
CA SER A 262 1.56 -14.20 12.51
C SER A 262 2.78 -15.12 12.62
N ARG A 263 2.75 -16.27 11.97
CA ARG A 263 3.88 -17.23 11.95
C ARG A 263 5.07 -16.64 11.22
N VAL A 264 4.88 -16.20 9.97
CA VAL A 264 5.97 -15.67 9.14
C VAL A 264 6.61 -14.44 9.78
N VAL A 265 5.80 -13.49 10.25
CA VAL A 265 6.33 -12.28 10.90
C VAL A 265 7.11 -12.63 12.17
N ARG A 266 6.64 -13.61 12.96
CA ARG A 266 7.35 -14.06 14.17
C ARG A 266 8.72 -14.63 13.80
N ASP A 267 8.79 -15.53 12.85
CA ASP A 267 10.02 -16.22 12.48
C ASP A 267 11.03 -15.23 11.87
N GLU A 268 10.62 -14.44 10.90
CA GLU A 268 11.48 -13.51 10.18
C GLU A 268 11.95 -12.32 11.06
N LEU A 269 11.05 -11.75 11.86
CA LEU A 269 11.42 -10.65 12.75
C LEU A 269 12.33 -11.12 13.88
N THR A 270 12.10 -12.32 14.45
CA THR A 270 13.01 -12.89 15.44
C THR A 270 14.41 -13.07 14.85
N HIS A 271 14.49 -13.64 13.67
CA HIS A 271 15.76 -13.80 12.96
C HIS A 271 16.46 -12.45 12.72
N TRP A 272 15.72 -11.44 12.30
CA TRP A 272 16.29 -10.10 12.07
C TRP A 272 16.82 -9.47 13.36
N LEU A 273 16.05 -9.54 14.46
CA LEU A 273 16.45 -9.00 15.77
C LEU A 273 17.74 -9.66 16.30
N GLU A 274 17.85 -10.98 16.15
CA GLU A 274 19.04 -11.75 16.55
C GLU A 274 20.25 -11.43 15.67
N SER A 275 20.03 -11.22 14.37
CA SER A 275 21.08 -10.90 13.40
C SER A 275 21.57 -9.46 13.47
N ASN A 276 20.73 -8.54 14.01
CA ASN A 276 20.99 -7.11 14.07
C ASN A 276 20.87 -6.54 15.49
N PRO A 277 21.63 -7.03 16.49
CA PRO A 277 21.39 -6.72 17.90
C PRO A 277 21.53 -5.24 18.26
N ALA A 278 22.34 -4.47 17.52
CA ALA A 278 22.47 -3.04 17.73
C ALA A 278 21.18 -2.29 17.35
N ASN A 279 20.67 -2.53 16.14
CA ASN A 279 19.45 -1.94 15.63
C ASN A 279 18.22 -2.41 16.43
N ALA A 280 18.16 -3.70 16.78
CA ALA A 280 17.11 -4.27 17.61
C ALA A 280 17.01 -3.58 18.97
N ARG A 281 18.15 -3.26 19.59
CA ARG A 281 18.23 -2.53 20.86
C ARG A 281 17.65 -1.12 20.73
N GLU A 282 17.93 -0.41 19.64
CA GLU A 282 17.41 0.93 19.41
C GLU A 282 15.89 0.90 19.19
N VAL A 283 15.37 -0.07 18.42
CA VAL A 283 13.92 -0.27 18.24
C VAL A 283 13.23 -0.51 19.58
N VAL A 284 13.75 -1.43 20.40
CA VAL A 284 13.16 -1.73 21.72
C VAL A 284 13.29 -0.52 22.66
N ARG A 285 14.43 0.20 22.63
CA ARG A 285 14.62 1.42 23.45
C ARG A 285 13.57 2.47 23.12
N LYS A 286 13.28 2.69 21.84
CA LYS A 286 12.20 3.60 21.42
C LYS A 286 10.86 3.18 21.98
N ALA A 287 10.48 1.91 21.87
CA ALA A 287 9.23 1.40 22.42
C ALA A 287 9.15 1.53 23.95
N VAL A 288 10.25 1.33 24.68
CA VAL A 288 10.33 1.55 26.12
C VAL A 288 10.13 3.03 26.47
N GLN A 289 10.73 3.94 25.71
CA GLN A 289 10.53 5.39 25.88
C GLN A 289 9.06 5.78 25.64
N ALA A 290 8.42 5.26 24.60
CA ALA A 290 7.00 5.48 24.32
C ALA A 290 6.12 5.01 25.50
N SER A 291 6.40 3.82 26.03
CA SER A 291 5.69 3.26 27.20
C SER A 291 5.86 4.16 28.43
N GLN A 292 7.08 4.64 28.70
CA GLN A 292 7.35 5.54 29.82
C GLN A 292 6.60 6.87 29.68
N ALA A 293 6.59 7.45 28.49
CA ALA A 293 5.87 8.69 28.20
C ALA A 293 4.35 8.52 28.40
N ARG A 294 3.79 7.42 27.89
CA ARG A 294 2.36 7.08 28.08
C ARG A 294 1.99 6.92 29.54
N LEU A 295 2.80 6.20 30.31
CA LEU A 295 2.57 6.00 31.75
C LEU A 295 2.70 7.29 32.54
N ALA A 296 3.65 8.14 32.23
CA ALA A 296 3.81 9.47 32.85
C ALA A 296 2.60 10.37 32.55
N ALA A 297 2.15 10.41 31.32
CA ALA A 297 0.96 11.16 30.91
C ALA A 297 -0.31 10.68 31.66
N ARG A 298 -0.46 9.37 31.81
CA ARG A 298 -1.58 8.78 32.58
C ARG A 298 -1.54 9.22 34.04
N LYS A 299 -0.39 9.10 34.71
CA LYS A 299 -0.22 9.54 36.10
C LYS A 299 -0.53 11.03 36.29
N ALA A 300 -0.08 11.89 35.38
CA ALA A 300 -0.37 13.30 35.41
C ALA A 300 -1.86 13.61 35.31
N ARG A 301 -2.57 12.93 34.39
CA ARG A 301 -4.05 13.05 34.26
C ARG A 301 -4.79 12.59 35.52
N GLU A 302 -4.39 11.47 36.10
CA GLU A 302 -4.99 10.96 37.34
C GLU A 302 -4.76 11.91 38.51
N ALA A 303 -3.57 12.51 38.64
CA ALA A 303 -3.27 13.50 39.67
C ALA A 303 -4.11 14.79 39.53
N THR A 304 -4.30 15.28 38.29
CA THR A 304 -5.14 16.44 38.00
C THR A 304 -6.62 16.17 38.33
N ARG A 305 -7.13 14.98 37.97
CA ARG A 305 -8.51 14.58 38.32
C ARG A 305 -8.74 14.49 39.82
N ARG A 306 -7.78 13.96 40.60
CA ARG A 306 -7.87 13.90 42.06
C ARG A 306 -7.90 15.30 42.70
N LYS A 307 -7.10 16.23 42.17
CA LYS A 307 -7.12 17.64 42.66
C LYS A 307 -8.47 18.28 42.39
N GLY A 308 -9.02 18.15 41.17
CA GLY A 308 -10.32 18.72 40.82
C GLY A 308 -11.48 18.15 41.65
N LEU A 309 -11.43 16.86 42.05
CA LEU A 309 -12.43 16.25 42.93
C LEU A 309 -12.34 16.77 44.39
N LEU A 310 -11.13 17.09 44.86
CA LEU A 310 -10.92 17.65 46.21
C LEU A 310 -11.34 19.11 46.28
N GLU A 311 -11.17 19.87 45.21
CA GLU A 311 -11.57 21.29 45.14
C GLU A 311 -13.10 21.46 44.97
N THR A 312 -13.81 20.45 44.46
CA THR A 312 -15.28 20.47 44.32
C THR A 312 -16.03 19.94 45.55
N SER A 313 -15.30 19.38 46.53
CA SER A 313 -15.88 18.78 47.75
C SER A 313 -15.67 19.66 49.01
N GLY A 314 -15.18 20.86 48.88
CA GLY A 314 -15.08 21.91 49.90
C GLY A 314 -15.98 23.07 49.55
#